data_a838e234ca0e620bf35d31c37059fa0e
#
_entry.id   a838e234ca0e620bf35d31c37059fa0e
#
_cell.length_a   1.000
_cell.length_b   1.000
_cell.length_c   1.000
_cell.angle_alpha   90.00
_cell.angle_beta   90.00
_cell.angle_gamma   90.00
#
_symmetry.space_group_name_H-M   'P 1'
#
loop_
_entity.id
_entity.type
_entity.pdbx_description
1 polymer ?
#
loop_
_entity_poly.entity_id
_entity_poly.type
_entity_poly.pdbx_seq_one_letter_code
_entity_poly.pdbx_strand_id
1 'polypeptide(L)'
;MASRWWVVPAGRLRRLVYPQADRMRAEIAELRKANAKLNTRVAELSADLDAVKAEFEKLHTWRTQLHADMDAADRDRIELVRPYTMTSMDKLTSLTLAVRYIVQSGIDGDFMECGVWKGGSVHLMARVLGDAGVTDRDIYLFDTFAGMTEPTARDVDSAGVSAKERMQKSSKKAKIWAISPREEVEAGLQTLDYPQQRFRLVEGRVEDTIPGQAPERIALLRLDTDWYESTRHELEHLWQRVTPGGVVIIDDYGSFKGSREATDEFFQRLDPPPFLQRAGNARVVVKR
;
A
#
# COMPACT_ATOMS: atom_id res chain seq x y z
N MET A 1 54.44 -35.66 -78.36
CA MET A 1 53.29 -34.83 -78.02
C MET A 1 53.31 -34.60 -76.46
N ALA A 2 53.76 -33.44 -76.03
CA ALA A 2 53.94 -33.14 -74.57
C ALA A 2 52.69 -32.36 -74.08
N SER A 3 51.95 -32.93 -73.15
CA SER A 3 50.82 -32.32 -72.49
C SER A 3 51.26 -31.25 -71.53
N ARG A 4 50.95 -29.97 -71.79
CA ARG A 4 51.15 -28.84 -70.88
C ARG A 4 50.15 -28.88 -69.73
N TRP A 5 50.63 -29.20 -68.51
CA TRP A 5 49.87 -29.05 -67.32
C TRP A 5 49.89 -27.55 -66.87
N TRP A 6 48.73 -26.95 -66.81
CA TRP A 6 48.58 -25.59 -66.25
C TRP A 6 48.72 -25.66 -64.75
N VAL A 7 49.84 -25.24 -64.23
CA VAL A 7 50.03 -25.01 -62.81
C VAL A 7 49.39 -23.64 -62.48
N VAL A 8 48.25 -23.60 -61.86
CA VAL A 8 47.65 -22.39 -61.32
C VAL A 8 48.38 -22.02 -60.06
N PRO A 9 48.97 -20.78 -59.93
CA PRO A 9 49.69 -20.37 -58.75
C PRO A 9 48.74 -20.40 -57.55
N ALA A 10 49.12 -21.04 -56.43
CA ALA A 10 48.34 -21.20 -55.21
C ALA A 10 47.81 -19.89 -54.60
N GLY A 11 48.48 -18.76 -54.91
CA GLY A 11 48.03 -17.41 -54.49
C GLY A 11 46.78 -16.87 -55.21
N ARG A 12 46.49 -17.32 -56.48
CA ARG A 12 45.31 -16.90 -57.24
C ARG A 12 44.06 -17.71 -56.84
N LEU A 13 44.22 -18.97 -56.54
CA LEU A 13 43.12 -19.79 -56.02
C LEU A 13 42.63 -19.30 -54.61
N ARG A 14 43.51 -18.78 -53.79
CA ARG A 14 43.14 -18.24 -52.48
C ARG A 14 42.24 -16.98 -52.57
N ARG A 15 42.40 -16.15 -53.59
CA ARG A 15 41.58 -14.93 -53.79
C ARG A 15 40.20 -15.20 -54.40
N LEU A 16 40.01 -16.31 -55.09
CA LEU A 16 38.76 -16.67 -55.78
C LEU A 16 37.82 -17.54 -54.90
N VAL A 17 38.41 -18.31 -53.97
CA VAL A 17 37.65 -19.32 -53.20
C VAL A 17 37.25 -18.83 -51.80
N TYR A 18 37.87 -17.75 -51.24
CA TYR A 18 37.65 -17.35 -49.84
C TYR A 18 37.31 -15.88 -49.55
N PRO A 19 36.68 -15.10 -50.43
CA PRO A 19 36.24 -13.74 -50.04
C PRO A 19 35.14 -13.78 -48.98
N GLN A 20 34.34 -14.86 -48.88
CA GLN A 20 33.34 -15.07 -47.85
C GLN A 20 33.97 -15.46 -46.50
N ALA A 21 35.03 -16.24 -46.49
CA ALA A 21 35.71 -16.64 -45.26
C ALA A 21 36.37 -15.46 -44.51
N ASP A 22 36.95 -14.51 -45.27
CA ASP A 22 37.55 -13.31 -44.65
C ASP A 22 36.50 -12.34 -44.11
N ARG A 23 35.35 -12.21 -44.82
CA ARG A 23 34.18 -11.48 -44.28
C ARG A 23 33.61 -12.11 -43.02
N MET A 24 33.43 -13.44 -43.03
CA MET A 24 32.97 -14.17 -41.85
C MET A 24 33.95 -14.05 -40.67
N ARG A 25 35.27 -14.08 -40.92
CA ARG A 25 36.27 -13.85 -39.83
C ARG A 25 36.21 -12.45 -39.23
N ALA A 26 36.02 -11.44 -40.08
CA ALA A 26 35.84 -10.07 -39.62
C ALA A 26 34.55 -9.90 -38.81
N GLU A 27 33.45 -10.50 -39.28
CA GLU A 27 32.18 -10.47 -38.56
C GLU A 27 32.25 -11.21 -37.23
N ILE A 28 32.91 -12.39 -37.15
CA ILE A 28 33.17 -13.11 -35.94
C ILE A 28 34.02 -12.27 -34.95
N ALA A 29 35.01 -11.54 -35.47
CA ALA A 29 35.82 -10.66 -34.62
C ALA A 29 35.03 -9.51 -34.01
N GLU A 30 34.17 -8.87 -34.82
CA GLU A 30 33.25 -7.81 -34.30
C GLU A 30 32.23 -8.34 -33.33
N LEU A 31 31.63 -9.52 -33.59
CA LEU A 31 30.70 -10.16 -32.67
C LEU A 31 31.38 -10.55 -31.34
N ARG A 32 32.62 -11.04 -31.38
CA ARG A 32 33.41 -11.33 -30.16
C ARG A 32 33.69 -10.07 -29.36
N LYS A 33 33.99 -8.94 -30.02
CA LYS A 33 34.21 -7.65 -29.37
C LYS A 33 32.92 -7.11 -28.73
N ALA A 34 31.81 -7.21 -29.44
CA ALA A 34 30.49 -6.85 -28.92
C ALA A 34 30.08 -7.71 -27.72
N ASN A 35 30.30 -9.04 -27.82
CA ASN A 35 30.01 -9.95 -26.73
C ASN A 35 30.88 -9.68 -25.47
N ALA A 36 32.17 -9.39 -25.67
CA ALA A 36 33.05 -8.99 -24.55
C ALA A 36 32.54 -7.72 -23.86
N LYS A 37 32.08 -6.72 -24.63
CA LYS A 37 31.50 -5.47 -24.08
C LYS A 37 30.18 -5.73 -23.34
N LEU A 38 29.32 -6.60 -23.87
CA LEU A 38 28.08 -7.00 -23.19
C LEU A 38 28.38 -7.74 -21.89
N ASN A 39 29.32 -8.67 -21.89
CA ASN A 39 29.72 -9.40 -20.69
C ASN A 39 30.25 -8.47 -19.59
N THR A 40 31.06 -7.45 -19.96
CA THR A 40 31.49 -6.42 -18.99
C THR A 40 30.29 -5.67 -18.42
N ARG A 41 29.34 -5.26 -19.28
CA ARG A 41 28.14 -4.54 -18.82
C ARG A 41 27.23 -5.39 -17.94
N VAL A 42 27.09 -6.67 -18.25
CA VAL A 42 26.35 -7.63 -17.40
C VAL A 42 27.03 -7.76 -16.02
N ALA A 43 28.34 -7.84 -15.97
CA ALA A 43 29.08 -7.91 -14.71
C ALA A 43 28.92 -6.62 -13.86
N GLU A 44 28.97 -5.42 -14.48
CA GLU A 44 28.72 -4.15 -13.82
C GLU A 44 27.29 -4.11 -13.23
N LEU A 45 26.27 -4.43 -14.04
CA LEU A 45 24.87 -4.44 -13.60
C LEU A 45 24.61 -5.47 -12.51
N SER A 46 25.29 -6.61 -12.53
CA SER A 46 25.18 -7.61 -11.47
C SER A 46 25.77 -7.07 -10.16
N ALA A 47 26.91 -6.39 -10.21
CA ALA A 47 27.52 -5.78 -9.03
C ALA A 47 26.63 -4.66 -8.45
N ASP A 48 26.05 -3.81 -9.31
CA ASP A 48 25.10 -2.76 -8.90
C ASP A 48 23.86 -3.38 -8.23
N LEU A 49 23.31 -4.44 -8.81
CA LEU A 49 22.16 -5.16 -8.24
C LEU A 49 22.48 -5.76 -6.86
N ASP A 50 23.67 -6.33 -6.69
CA ASP A 50 24.07 -6.91 -5.40
C ASP A 50 24.29 -5.81 -4.35
N ALA A 51 24.81 -4.65 -4.74
CA ALA A 51 24.90 -3.48 -3.86
C ALA A 51 23.52 -2.98 -3.41
N VAL A 52 22.57 -2.87 -4.34
CA VAL A 52 21.19 -2.47 -4.04
C VAL A 52 20.50 -3.49 -3.12
N LYS A 53 20.69 -4.78 -3.36
CA LYS A 53 20.17 -5.83 -2.49
C LYS A 53 20.72 -5.74 -1.07
N ALA A 54 22.04 -5.53 -0.93
CA ALA A 54 22.68 -5.38 0.38
C ALA A 54 22.16 -4.16 1.14
N GLU A 55 21.91 -3.05 0.45
CA GLU A 55 21.32 -1.85 1.06
C GLU A 55 19.83 -2.09 1.44
N PHE A 56 19.07 -2.77 0.58
CA PHE A 56 17.71 -3.17 0.87
C PHE A 56 17.62 -4.06 2.12
N GLU A 57 18.50 -5.05 2.25
CA GLU A 57 18.57 -5.93 3.42
C GLU A 57 18.91 -5.14 4.71
N LYS A 58 19.82 -4.16 4.64
CA LYS A 58 20.11 -3.29 5.78
C LYS A 58 18.88 -2.47 6.20
N LEU A 59 18.18 -1.87 5.22
CA LEU A 59 16.95 -1.12 5.48
C LEU A 59 15.84 -2.02 6.01
N HIS A 60 15.72 -3.24 5.48
CA HIS A 60 14.76 -4.23 5.96
C HIS A 60 15.04 -4.66 7.39
N THR A 61 16.30 -4.94 7.72
CA THR A 61 16.73 -5.30 9.09
C THR A 61 16.47 -4.15 10.06
N TRP A 62 16.80 -2.91 9.67
CA TRP A 62 16.52 -1.75 10.50
C TRP A 62 15.00 -1.58 10.74
N ARG A 63 14.19 -1.77 9.70
CA ARG A 63 12.73 -1.69 9.79
C ARG A 63 12.13 -2.77 10.69
N THR A 64 12.66 -3.99 10.66
CA THR A 64 12.23 -5.08 11.54
C THR A 64 12.67 -4.89 13.00
N GLN A 65 13.80 -4.21 13.23
CA GLN A 65 14.26 -3.85 14.58
C GLN A 65 13.36 -2.78 15.25
N LEU A 66 12.72 -1.88 14.47
CA LEU A 66 11.78 -0.90 15.00
C LEU A 66 10.55 -1.51 15.69
N HIS A 67 10.25 -2.77 15.40
CA HIS A 67 9.14 -3.52 15.98
C HIS A 67 9.62 -4.63 16.95
N ALA A 68 10.82 -4.49 17.49
CA ALA A 68 11.38 -5.48 18.42
C ALA A 68 10.60 -5.57 19.74
N ASP A 69 9.87 -4.52 20.08
CA ASP A 69 8.98 -4.41 21.24
C ASP A 69 7.58 -4.99 21.05
N MET A 70 7.26 -5.39 19.80
CA MET A 70 5.98 -6.02 19.49
C MET A 70 5.95 -7.47 19.98
N ASP A 71 4.90 -7.86 20.70
CA ASP A 71 4.73 -9.26 21.10
C ASP A 71 4.51 -10.21 19.91
N ALA A 72 4.77 -11.51 20.12
CA ALA A 72 4.66 -12.51 19.06
C ALA A 72 3.22 -12.63 18.53
N ALA A 73 2.22 -12.54 19.41
CA ALA A 73 0.82 -12.68 19.03
C ALA A 73 0.37 -11.52 18.13
N ASP A 74 0.88 -10.30 18.35
CA ASP A 74 0.58 -9.16 17.47
C ASP A 74 1.24 -9.31 16.10
N ARG A 75 2.47 -9.80 16.05
CA ARG A 75 3.14 -10.12 14.78
C ARG A 75 2.34 -11.13 13.98
N ASP A 76 1.91 -12.21 14.63
CA ASP A 76 1.13 -13.27 13.98
C ASP A 76 -0.21 -12.73 13.43
N ARG A 77 -0.92 -11.89 14.22
CA ARG A 77 -2.16 -11.24 13.76
C ARG A 77 -1.93 -10.36 12.54
N ILE A 78 -0.86 -9.55 12.56
CA ILE A 78 -0.51 -8.66 11.45
C ILE A 78 -0.12 -9.46 10.22
N GLU A 79 0.65 -10.54 10.36
CA GLU A 79 0.96 -11.42 9.23
C GLU A 79 -0.29 -12.09 8.63
N LEU A 80 -1.26 -12.50 9.46
CA LEU A 80 -2.52 -13.07 8.99
C LEU A 80 -3.36 -12.08 8.16
N VAL A 81 -3.28 -10.77 8.44
CA VAL A 81 -4.05 -9.77 7.69
C VAL A 81 -3.32 -9.20 6.47
N ARG A 82 -2.04 -9.49 6.29
CA ARG A 82 -1.25 -9.00 5.15
C ARG A 82 -1.87 -9.22 3.77
N PRO A 83 -2.51 -10.35 3.46
CA PRO A 83 -3.15 -10.54 2.16
C PRO A 83 -4.32 -9.58 1.89
N TYR A 84 -4.88 -9.01 2.95
CA TYR A 84 -6.08 -8.18 2.92
C TYR A 84 -5.81 -6.69 3.09
N THR A 85 -4.53 -6.26 3.21
CA THR A 85 -4.21 -4.85 3.48
C THR A 85 -3.03 -4.32 2.67
N MET A 86 -3.06 -3.02 2.38
CA MET A 86 -1.91 -2.25 1.90
C MET A 86 -1.25 -1.42 3.01
N THR A 87 -1.81 -1.45 4.21
CA THR A 87 -1.39 -0.68 5.38
C THR A 87 -0.03 -1.17 5.89
N SER A 88 0.84 -0.23 6.28
CA SER A 88 2.19 -0.56 6.78
C SER A 88 2.14 -1.16 8.19
N MET A 89 3.24 -1.85 8.57
CA MET A 89 3.41 -2.44 9.89
C MET A 89 3.19 -1.42 11.02
N ASP A 90 3.78 -0.21 10.91
CA ASP A 90 3.63 0.86 11.91
C ASP A 90 2.17 1.23 12.17
N LYS A 91 1.40 1.37 11.09
CA LYS A 91 -0.02 1.69 11.16
C LYS A 91 -0.85 0.55 11.76
N LEU A 92 -0.56 -0.70 11.35
CA LEU A 92 -1.23 -1.89 11.90
C LEU A 92 -0.90 -2.09 13.38
N THR A 93 0.34 -1.84 13.78
CA THR A 93 0.75 -1.83 15.19
C THR A 93 -0.02 -0.79 15.98
N SER A 94 -0.09 0.43 15.44
CA SER A 94 -0.84 1.52 16.09
C SER A 94 -2.34 1.21 16.19
N LEU A 95 -2.92 0.59 15.16
CA LEU A 95 -4.31 0.12 15.18
C LEU A 95 -4.53 -0.95 16.27
N THR A 96 -3.63 -1.93 16.40
CA THR A 96 -3.67 -2.95 17.45
C THR A 96 -3.66 -2.31 18.84
N LEU A 97 -2.74 -1.36 19.07
CA LEU A 97 -2.63 -0.63 20.34
C LEU A 97 -3.88 0.21 20.63
N ALA A 98 -4.47 0.84 19.60
CA ALA A 98 -5.70 1.62 19.73
C ALA A 98 -6.89 0.73 20.15
N VAL A 99 -7.07 -0.44 19.52
CA VAL A 99 -8.12 -1.40 19.90
C VAL A 99 -7.94 -1.85 21.36
N ARG A 100 -6.73 -2.24 21.74
CA ARG A 100 -6.43 -2.64 23.15
C ARG A 100 -6.70 -1.53 24.15
N TYR A 101 -6.26 -0.31 23.83
CA TYR A 101 -6.51 0.85 24.69
C TYR A 101 -8.00 1.06 24.91
N ILE A 102 -8.81 1.01 23.85
CA ILE A 102 -10.27 1.19 23.91
C ILE A 102 -10.90 0.13 24.80
N VAL A 103 -10.52 -1.14 24.60
CA VAL A 103 -11.04 -2.27 25.42
C VAL A 103 -10.63 -2.12 26.89
N GLN A 104 -9.35 -1.90 27.16
CA GLN A 104 -8.83 -1.79 28.53
C GLN A 104 -9.37 -0.58 29.29
N SER A 105 -9.63 0.52 28.57
CA SER A 105 -10.17 1.75 29.15
C SER A 105 -11.70 1.76 29.24
N GLY A 106 -12.37 0.71 28.77
CA GLY A 106 -13.83 0.63 28.78
C GLY A 106 -14.52 1.72 27.92
N ILE A 107 -13.86 2.19 26.85
CA ILE A 107 -14.42 3.23 25.99
C ILE A 107 -15.59 2.65 25.21
N ASP A 108 -16.75 3.27 25.36
CA ASP A 108 -17.98 2.83 24.73
C ASP A 108 -18.13 3.34 23.29
N GLY A 109 -18.85 2.57 22.45
CA GLY A 109 -19.10 2.88 21.05
C GLY A 109 -18.61 1.80 20.09
N ASP A 110 -19.02 1.92 18.85
CA ASP A 110 -18.68 0.98 17.77
C ASP A 110 -17.34 1.34 17.11
N PHE A 111 -16.88 0.43 16.27
CA PHE A 111 -15.72 0.66 15.44
C PHE A 111 -16.15 0.99 14.02
N MET A 112 -15.44 1.90 13.37
CA MET A 112 -15.80 2.35 12.02
C MET A 112 -14.53 2.58 11.19
N GLU A 113 -14.55 2.07 9.96
CA GLU A 113 -13.53 2.34 8.95
C GLU A 113 -14.19 2.88 7.68
N CYS A 114 -13.65 3.99 7.17
CA CYS A 114 -13.99 4.56 5.88
C CYS A 114 -12.85 4.26 4.91
N GLY A 115 -13.15 3.56 3.80
CA GLY A 115 -12.14 3.01 2.89
C GLY A 115 -11.56 1.70 3.41
N VAL A 116 -12.19 0.57 3.08
CA VAL A 116 -11.80 -0.73 3.66
C VAL A 116 -10.99 -1.62 2.72
N TRP A 117 -11.04 -1.35 1.42
CA TRP A 117 -10.46 -2.21 0.39
C TRP A 117 -10.83 -3.68 0.62
N LYS A 118 -9.85 -4.57 0.94
CA LYS A 118 -10.10 -6.00 1.26
C LYS A 118 -10.42 -6.25 2.73
N GLY A 119 -10.58 -5.21 3.53
CA GLY A 119 -10.97 -5.30 4.93
C GLY A 119 -9.86 -5.66 5.92
N GLY A 120 -8.56 -5.53 5.55
CA GLY A 120 -7.46 -6.00 6.39
C GLY A 120 -7.38 -5.34 7.77
N SER A 121 -7.66 -4.04 7.89
CA SER A 121 -7.74 -3.36 9.19
C SER A 121 -8.92 -3.86 10.01
N VAL A 122 -10.06 -4.10 9.37
CA VAL A 122 -11.25 -4.71 10.03
C VAL A 122 -10.93 -6.11 10.54
N HIS A 123 -10.23 -6.93 9.73
CA HIS A 123 -9.76 -8.25 10.17
C HIS A 123 -8.89 -8.14 11.42
N LEU A 124 -8.00 -7.15 11.48
CA LEU A 124 -7.16 -6.92 12.64
C LEU A 124 -7.97 -6.49 13.86
N MET A 125 -8.90 -5.53 13.69
CA MET A 125 -9.79 -5.08 14.77
C MET A 125 -10.59 -6.24 15.36
N ALA A 126 -11.24 -7.04 14.50
CA ALA A 126 -12.04 -8.18 14.92
C ALA A 126 -11.23 -9.25 15.68
N ARG A 127 -10.00 -9.55 15.22
CA ARG A 127 -9.10 -10.48 15.91
C ARG A 127 -8.69 -9.99 17.29
N VAL A 128 -8.30 -8.71 17.39
CA VAL A 128 -7.89 -8.12 18.68
C VAL A 128 -9.07 -8.06 19.66
N LEU A 129 -10.27 -7.72 19.18
CA LEU A 129 -11.51 -7.77 19.99
C LEU A 129 -11.84 -9.19 20.44
N GLY A 130 -11.80 -10.17 19.53
CA GLY A 130 -12.07 -11.56 19.83
C GLY A 130 -11.13 -12.13 20.90
N ASP A 131 -9.82 -11.87 20.78
CA ASP A 131 -8.82 -12.30 21.76
C ASP A 131 -9.02 -11.65 23.13
N ALA A 132 -9.60 -10.45 23.16
CA ALA A 132 -10.00 -9.76 24.42
C ALA A 132 -11.36 -10.23 24.94
N GLY A 133 -12.03 -11.18 24.29
CA GLY A 133 -13.37 -11.68 24.67
C GLY A 133 -14.50 -10.67 24.39
N VAL A 134 -14.26 -9.64 23.60
CA VAL A 134 -15.24 -8.59 23.25
C VAL A 134 -15.86 -8.95 21.91
N THR A 135 -17.14 -9.36 21.93
CA THR A 135 -17.86 -9.84 20.72
C THR A 135 -19.17 -9.10 20.46
N ASP A 136 -19.43 -8.05 21.22
CA ASP A 136 -20.69 -7.31 21.24
C ASP A 136 -20.64 -5.95 20.52
N ARG A 137 -19.46 -5.53 20.01
CA ARG A 137 -19.31 -4.29 19.25
C ARG A 137 -19.61 -4.48 17.78
N ASP A 138 -20.34 -3.56 17.19
CA ASP A 138 -20.50 -3.51 15.73
C ASP A 138 -19.21 -2.91 15.11
N ILE A 139 -18.86 -3.42 13.91
CA ILE A 139 -17.75 -2.89 13.10
C ILE A 139 -18.35 -2.44 11.78
N TYR A 140 -18.30 -1.13 11.53
CA TYR A 140 -18.85 -0.50 10.34
C TYR A 140 -17.78 -0.37 9.25
N LEU A 141 -18.11 -0.81 8.04
CA LEU A 141 -17.26 -0.81 6.86
C LEU A 141 -17.89 0.08 5.80
N PHE A 142 -17.38 1.29 5.65
CA PHE A 142 -17.83 2.22 4.62
C PHE A 142 -16.87 2.16 3.43
N ASP A 143 -17.36 1.78 2.26
CA ASP A 143 -16.58 1.72 1.03
C ASP A 143 -17.51 1.83 -0.19
N THR A 144 -16.98 2.26 -1.30
CA THR A 144 -17.68 2.17 -2.59
C THR A 144 -17.79 0.75 -3.10
N PHE A 145 -16.90 -0.14 -2.64
CA PHE A 145 -16.65 -1.49 -3.17
C PHE A 145 -16.42 -1.54 -4.69
N ALA A 146 -16.23 -0.39 -5.28
CA ALA A 146 -15.97 -0.17 -6.70
C ALA A 146 -14.60 0.50 -6.94
N GLY A 147 -13.87 0.81 -5.85
CA GLY A 147 -12.57 1.46 -5.86
C GLY A 147 -12.64 2.96 -5.61
N MET A 148 -11.51 3.63 -5.81
CA MET A 148 -11.34 5.05 -5.49
C MET A 148 -12.26 5.96 -6.29
N THR A 149 -12.78 6.97 -5.61
CA THR A 149 -13.52 8.10 -6.23
C THR A 149 -12.56 9.00 -7.04
N GLU A 150 -13.11 9.93 -7.81
CA GLU A 150 -12.28 10.84 -8.60
C GLU A 150 -11.58 11.87 -7.70
N PRO A 151 -10.23 11.95 -7.72
CA PRO A 151 -9.49 12.94 -6.94
C PRO A 151 -9.61 14.34 -7.53
N THR A 152 -9.44 15.35 -6.67
CA THR A 152 -9.42 16.77 -7.04
C THR A 152 -7.97 17.25 -7.32
N ALA A 153 -7.82 18.54 -7.62
CA ALA A 153 -6.50 19.15 -7.76
C ALA A 153 -5.71 19.25 -6.44
N ARG A 154 -6.38 19.13 -5.28
CA ARG A 154 -5.73 19.11 -3.95
C ARG A 154 -5.05 17.77 -3.66
N ASP A 155 -5.50 16.70 -4.32
CA ASP A 155 -5.09 15.34 -4.05
C ASP A 155 -3.81 15.01 -4.82
N VAL A 156 -2.69 15.50 -4.29
CA VAL A 156 -1.34 15.22 -4.75
C VAL A 156 -0.61 14.39 -3.70
N ASP A 157 0.23 13.45 -4.14
CA ASP A 157 1.00 12.63 -3.22
C ASP A 157 2.11 13.44 -2.52
N SER A 158 2.82 12.79 -1.60
CA SER A 158 3.92 13.42 -0.84
C SER A 158 5.06 13.92 -1.73
N ALA A 159 5.23 13.38 -2.94
CA ALA A 159 6.20 13.84 -3.94
C ALA A 159 5.67 14.97 -4.82
N GLY A 160 4.39 15.36 -4.68
CA GLY A 160 3.74 16.43 -5.46
C GLY A 160 3.17 15.94 -6.78
N VAL A 161 3.02 14.63 -6.98
CA VAL A 161 2.43 14.05 -8.18
C VAL A 161 0.91 13.99 -8.03
N SER A 162 0.17 14.44 -9.04
CA SER A 162 -1.30 14.41 -9.05
C SER A 162 -1.83 12.97 -8.98
N ALA A 163 -2.72 12.70 -8.01
CA ALA A 163 -3.42 11.43 -7.92
C ALA A 163 -4.23 11.14 -9.20
N LYS A 164 -4.90 12.16 -9.76
CA LYS A 164 -5.65 12.06 -11.01
C LYS A 164 -4.78 11.60 -12.18
N GLU A 165 -3.60 12.19 -12.33
CA GLU A 165 -2.66 11.78 -13.37
C GLU A 165 -2.15 10.35 -13.17
N ARG A 166 -1.83 9.97 -11.93
CA ARG A 166 -1.41 8.59 -11.61
C ARG A 166 -2.49 7.58 -11.94
N MET A 167 -3.74 7.85 -11.57
CA MET A 167 -4.88 7.00 -11.88
C MET A 167 -5.10 6.87 -13.38
N GLN A 168 -5.05 8.00 -14.12
CA GLN A 168 -5.22 7.99 -15.59
C GLN A 168 -4.12 7.22 -16.33
N LYS A 169 -2.88 7.29 -15.84
CA LYS A 169 -1.73 6.57 -16.42
C LYS A 169 -1.66 5.11 -15.99
N SER A 170 -2.47 4.69 -15.02
CA SER A 170 -2.45 3.35 -14.42
C SER A 170 -3.55 2.47 -14.98
N SER A 171 -3.28 1.17 -15.14
CA SER A 171 -4.32 0.19 -15.42
C SER A 171 -5.30 0.12 -14.24
N LYS A 172 -6.59 -0.20 -14.50
CA LYS A 172 -7.61 -0.40 -13.45
C LYS A 172 -7.26 -1.50 -12.43
N LYS A 173 -6.30 -2.38 -12.77
CA LYS A 173 -5.77 -3.41 -11.86
C LYS A 173 -4.66 -2.90 -10.93
N ALA A 174 -4.18 -1.68 -11.13
CA ALA A 174 -3.14 -1.11 -10.29
C ALA A 174 -3.70 -0.79 -8.88
N LYS A 175 -2.85 -0.95 -7.86
CA LYS A 175 -3.22 -0.75 -6.45
C LYS A 175 -3.84 0.62 -6.14
N ILE A 176 -3.48 1.65 -6.90
CA ILE A 176 -4.05 2.99 -6.73
C ILE A 176 -5.57 3.06 -6.94
N TRP A 177 -6.16 2.08 -7.60
CA TRP A 177 -7.62 2.02 -7.79
C TRP A 177 -8.34 1.38 -6.60
N ALA A 178 -7.63 0.68 -5.72
CA ALA A 178 -8.14 0.02 -4.52
C ALA A 178 -9.47 -0.74 -4.74
N ILE A 179 -9.65 -1.37 -5.91
CA ILE A 179 -10.88 -2.09 -6.26
C ILE A 179 -10.93 -3.39 -5.47
N SER A 180 -12.00 -3.58 -4.70
CA SER A 180 -12.34 -4.84 -4.03
C SER A 180 -13.87 -4.95 -3.97
N PRO A 181 -14.47 -5.86 -4.76
CA PRO A 181 -15.91 -6.05 -4.75
C PRO A 181 -16.42 -6.44 -3.37
N ARG A 182 -17.65 -6.04 -3.03
CA ARG A 182 -18.29 -6.30 -1.74
C ARG A 182 -18.26 -7.78 -1.36
N GLU A 183 -18.51 -8.66 -2.33
CA GLU A 183 -18.53 -10.11 -2.13
C GLU A 183 -17.15 -10.66 -1.72
N GLU A 184 -16.05 -10.05 -2.23
CA GLU A 184 -14.69 -10.44 -1.83
C GLU A 184 -14.42 -10.07 -0.36
N VAL A 185 -14.89 -8.89 0.06
CA VAL A 185 -14.76 -8.42 1.46
C VAL A 185 -15.61 -9.29 2.38
N GLU A 186 -16.87 -9.54 2.04
CA GLU A 186 -17.78 -10.41 2.81
C GLU A 186 -17.20 -11.83 2.98
N ALA A 187 -16.67 -12.42 1.89
CA ALA A 187 -16.02 -13.72 1.95
C ALA A 187 -14.80 -13.72 2.89
N GLY A 188 -14.01 -12.64 2.88
CA GLY A 188 -12.91 -12.46 3.82
C GLY A 188 -13.39 -12.42 5.26
N LEU A 189 -14.42 -11.63 5.57
CA LEU A 189 -14.98 -11.51 6.92
C LEU A 189 -15.52 -12.82 7.47
N GLN A 190 -16.11 -13.68 6.60
CA GLN A 190 -16.61 -15.00 6.99
C GLN A 190 -15.52 -15.94 7.53
N THR A 191 -14.25 -15.66 7.28
CA THR A 191 -13.12 -16.44 7.82
C THR A 191 -12.76 -16.09 9.26
N LEU A 192 -13.37 -15.04 9.83
CA LEU A 192 -13.07 -14.53 11.16
C LEU A 192 -13.92 -15.21 12.23
N ASP A 193 -13.30 -15.52 13.35
CA ASP A 193 -13.98 -15.93 14.57
C ASP A 193 -14.52 -14.68 15.32
N TYR A 194 -15.46 -14.00 14.67
CA TYR A 194 -16.16 -12.83 15.21
C TYR A 194 -17.62 -12.89 14.72
N PRO A 195 -18.62 -12.48 15.54
CA PRO A 195 -20.03 -12.63 15.16
C PRO A 195 -20.36 -11.90 13.86
N GLN A 196 -20.74 -12.63 12.83
CA GLN A 196 -20.92 -12.09 11.47
C GLN A 196 -21.98 -10.98 11.40
N GLN A 197 -23.01 -11.05 12.24
CA GLN A 197 -24.04 -10.03 12.36
C GLN A 197 -23.54 -8.68 12.92
N ARG A 198 -22.30 -8.62 13.40
CA ARG A 198 -21.65 -7.40 13.90
C ARG A 198 -20.93 -6.62 12.83
N PHE A 199 -20.72 -7.19 11.64
CA PHE A 199 -20.19 -6.45 10.51
C PHE A 199 -21.30 -5.69 9.79
N ARG A 200 -21.13 -4.38 9.64
CA ARG A 200 -22.08 -3.48 8.99
C ARG A 200 -21.45 -2.91 7.73
N LEU A 201 -21.65 -3.56 6.59
CA LEU A 201 -21.15 -3.08 5.31
C LEU A 201 -22.09 -2.01 4.75
N VAL A 202 -21.55 -0.83 4.57
CA VAL A 202 -22.26 0.35 4.01
C VAL A 202 -21.62 0.70 2.66
N GLU A 203 -22.35 0.39 1.58
CA GLU A 203 -21.91 0.60 0.22
C GLU A 203 -22.26 2.02 -0.26
N GLY A 204 -21.29 2.74 -0.80
CA GLY A 204 -21.46 4.06 -1.36
C GLY A 204 -20.30 4.98 -1.04
N ARG A 205 -20.35 6.19 -1.62
CA ARG A 205 -19.40 7.23 -1.26
C ARG A 205 -19.70 7.72 0.16
N VAL A 206 -18.65 8.07 0.90
CA VAL A 206 -18.80 8.57 2.28
C VAL A 206 -19.65 9.84 2.32
N GLU A 207 -19.58 10.70 1.29
CA GLU A 207 -20.36 11.91 1.18
C GLU A 207 -21.89 11.66 1.05
N ASP A 208 -22.28 10.48 0.55
CA ASP A 208 -23.67 10.09 0.34
C ASP A 208 -24.23 9.26 1.49
N THR A 209 -23.36 8.55 2.25
CA THR A 209 -23.75 7.59 3.29
C THR A 209 -23.61 8.14 4.71
N ILE A 210 -22.67 9.06 4.93
CA ILE A 210 -22.43 9.75 6.20
C ILE A 210 -23.19 11.09 6.19
N PRO A 211 -23.84 11.47 7.30
CA PRO A 211 -23.91 10.80 8.60
C PRO A 211 -25.04 9.77 8.75
N GLY A 212 -25.85 9.55 7.72
CA GLY A 212 -27.14 8.83 7.82
C GLY A 212 -27.02 7.38 8.26
N GLN A 213 -25.95 6.68 7.87
CA GLN A 213 -25.74 5.26 8.17
C GLN A 213 -24.59 5.02 9.18
N ALA A 214 -23.94 6.07 9.68
CA ALA A 214 -22.89 5.95 10.65
C ALA A 214 -23.44 5.73 12.08
N PRO A 215 -22.72 4.98 12.94
CA PRO A 215 -23.13 4.77 14.33
C PRO A 215 -23.19 6.10 15.09
N GLU A 216 -24.01 6.16 16.12
CA GLU A 216 -24.14 7.37 16.96
C GLU A 216 -22.96 7.56 17.88
N ARG A 217 -22.31 6.48 18.33
CA ARG A 217 -21.14 6.51 19.19
C ARG A 217 -20.02 5.66 18.58
N ILE A 218 -18.86 6.27 18.46
CA ILE A 218 -17.68 5.67 17.81
C ILE A 218 -16.54 5.63 18.84
N ALA A 219 -16.07 4.43 19.16
CA ALA A 219 -14.89 4.26 19.99
C ALA A 219 -13.58 4.31 19.17
N LEU A 220 -13.63 3.76 17.94
CA LEU A 220 -12.52 3.79 17.01
C LEU A 220 -13.02 4.21 15.62
N LEU A 221 -12.42 5.27 15.07
CA LEU A 221 -12.66 5.76 13.73
C LEU A 221 -11.35 5.73 12.93
N ARG A 222 -11.34 5.00 11.80
CA ARG A 222 -10.22 5.01 10.85
C ARG A 222 -10.68 5.59 9.53
N LEU A 223 -9.98 6.63 9.07
CA LEU A 223 -10.21 7.34 7.82
C LEU A 223 -9.09 6.96 6.84
N ASP A 224 -9.45 6.28 5.74
CA ASP A 224 -8.55 5.70 4.73
C ASP A 224 -9.13 5.87 3.32
N THR A 225 -9.62 7.07 3.05
CA THR A 225 -10.29 7.44 1.78
C THR A 225 -9.43 8.34 0.90
N ASP A 226 -8.20 8.63 1.31
CA ASP A 226 -7.12 9.33 0.61
C ASP A 226 -7.36 10.81 0.31
N TRP A 227 -8.58 11.24 -0.06
CA TRP A 227 -8.83 12.54 -0.68
C TRP A 227 -9.23 13.64 0.31
N TYR A 228 -9.04 14.89 -0.10
CA TYR A 228 -9.42 16.07 0.68
C TYR A 228 -10.92 16.08 1.01
N GLU A 229 -11.77 15.90 -0.01
CA GLU A 229 -13.21 16.02 0.18
C GLU A 229 -13.78 14.94 1.10
N SER A 230 -13.37 13.69 0.92
CA SER A 230 -13.81 12.59 1.78
C SER A 230 -13.30 12.77 3.22
N THR A 231 -12.01 13.03 3.43
CA THR A 231 -11.45 13.25 4.78
C THR A 231 -12.13 14.44 5.49
N ARG A 232 -12.38 15.54 4.77
CA ARG A 232 -13.09 16.71 5.32
C ARG A 232 -14.50 16.34 5.75
N HIS A 233 -15.26 15.69 4.87
CA HIS A 233 -16.63 15.27 5.14
C HIS A 233 -16.73 14.34 6.34
N GLU A 234 -15.86 13.35 6.42
CA GLU A 234 -15.79 12.39 7.53
C GLU A 234 -15.51 13.10 8.86
N LEU A 235 -14.50 13.96 8.93
CA LEU A 235 -14.17 14.69 10.14
C LEU A 235 -15.32 15.62 10.59
N GLU A 236 -15.92 16.37 9.66
CA GLU A 236 -17.02 17.30 9.96
C GLU A 236 -18.25 16.58 10.54
N HIS A 237 -18.57 15.38 10.08
CA HIS A 237 -19.77 14.66 10.47
C HIS A 237 -19.57 13.62 11.56
N LEU A 238 -18.36 13.05 11.69
CA LEU A 238 -18.10 11.93 12.59
C LEU A 238 -17.40 12.35 13.88
N TRP A 239 -16.61 13.44 13.88
CA TRP A 239 -15.89 13.86 15.09
C TRP A 239 -16.77 13.94 16.33
N GLN A 240 -17.97 14.52 16.20
CA GLN A 240 -18.87 14.67 17.35
C GLN A 240 -19.39 13.33 17.87
N ARG A 241 -19.46 12.31 17.03
CA ARG A 241 -19.87 10.95 17.39
C ARG A 241 -18.76 10.11 18.03
N VAL A 242 -17.51 10.53 17.90
CA VAL A 242 -16.40 9.88 18.61
C VAL A 242 -16.58 10.11 20.11
N THR A 243 -16.61 9.03 20.88
CA THR A 243 -16.75 9.08 22.34
C THR A 243 -15.51 9.74 22.97
N PRO A 244 -15.63 10.54 24.07
CA PRO A 244 -14.45 10.96 24.82
C PRO A 244 -13.56 9.79 25.22
N GLY A 245 -12.27 9.88 24.96
CA GLY A 245 -11.32 8.76 25.03
C GLY A 245 -11.24 7.91 23.78
N GLY A 246 -12.18 8.03 22.84
CA GLY A 246 -12.16 7.32 21.57
C GLY A 246 -10.97 7.73 20.68
N VAL A 247 -10.58 6.84 19.78
CA VAL A 247 -9.41 7.00 18.92
C VAL A 247 -9.81 7.29 17.51
N VAL A 248 -9.21 8.30 16.89
CA VAL A 248 -9.32 8.60 15.46
C VAL A 248 -7.97 8.38 14.79
N ILE A 249 -7.96 7.63 13.69
CA ILE A 249 -6.77 7.35 12.87
C ILE A 249 -7.01 7.95 11.49
N ILE A 250 -6.15 8.87 11.07
CA ILE A 250 -6.13 9.44 9.73
C ILE A 250 -4.97 8.77 8.97
N ASP A 251 -5.29 7.80 8.13
CA ASP A 251 -4.31 6.93 7.49
C ASP A 251 -3.41 7.69 6.51
N ASP A 252 -3.99 8.59 5.73
CA ASP A 252 -3.35 9.21 4.57
C ASP A 252 -2.75 10.58 4.81
N TYR A 253 -2.69 11.04 6.03
CA TYR A 253 -2.16 12.36 6.38
C TYR A 253 -0.76 12.64 5.80
N GLY A 254 0.12 11.65 5.77
CA GLY A 254 1.46 11.77 5.22
C GLY A 254 1.59 11.26 3.78
N SER A 255 0.54 10.65 3.22
CA SER A 255 0.52 10.09 1.87
C SER A 255 0.05 11.10 0.84
N PHE A 256 -1.06 11.81 1.15
CA PHE A 256 -1.69 12.78 0.27
C PHE A 256 -1.84 14.14 0.95
N LYS A 257 -1.51 15.21 0.20
CA LYS A 257 -1.62 16.58 0.70
C LYS A 257 -3.08 16.97 0.98
N GLY A 258 -4.02 16.47 0.18
CA GLY A 258 -5.45 16.71 0.37
C GLY A 258 -5.94 16.23 1.74
N SER A 259 -5.67 14.97 2.10
CA SER A 259 -6.03 14.42 3.40
C SER A 259 -5.37 15.19 4.57
N ARG A 260 -4.09 15.60 4.41
CA ARG A 260 -3.41 16.46 5.39
C ARG A 260 -4.10 17.80 5.56
N GLU A 261 -4.37 18.50 4.47
CA GLU A 261 -4.99 19.82 4.47
C GLU A 261 -6.36 19.78 5.16
N ALA A 262 -7.21 18.81 4.79
CA ALA A 262 -8.51 18.60 5.42
C ALA A 262 -8.40 18.37 6.94
N THR A 263 -7.43 17.55 7.34
CA THR A 263 -7.15 17.22 8.75
C THR A 263 -6.69 18.46 9.52
N ASP A 264 -5.73 19.19 8.99
CA ASP A 264 -5.17 20.38 9.65
C ASP A 264 -6.23 21.49 9.75
N GLU A 265 -7.00 21.76 8.69
CA GLU A 265 -8.09 22.73 8.69
C GLU A 265 -9.16 22.38 9.72
N PHE A 266 -9.49 21.09 9.87
CA PHE A 266 -10.49 20.67 10.85
C PHE A 266 -10.00 20.85 12.29
N PHE A 267 -8.83 20.29 12.62
CA PHE A 267 -8.34 20.27 14.00
C PHE A 267 -7.86 21.65 14.50
N GLN A 268 -7.45 22.55 13.61
CA GLN A 268 -7.13 23.94 13.98
C GLN A 268 -8.34 24.75 14.46
N ARG A 269 -9.56 24.34 14.13
CA ARG A 269 -10.80 24.99 14.61
C ARG A 269 -11.18 24.57 16.04
N LEU A 270 -10.56 23.51 16.56
CA LEU A 270 -10.83 23.04 17.93
C LEU A 270 -9.99 23.81 18.94
N ASP A 271 -10.55 24.10 20.10
CA ASP A 271 -9.86 24.78 21.20
C ASP A 271 -9.98 23.96 22.49
N PRO A 272 -8.87 23.42 23.02
CA PRO A 272 -7.54 23.38 22.39
C PRO A 272 -7.48 22.35 21.25
N PRO A 273 -6.60 22.55 20.25
CA PRO A 273 -6.38 21.56 19.22
C PRO A 273 -5.82 20.26 19.82
N PRO A 274 -6.22 19.09 19.31
CA PRO A 274 -5.75 17.83 19.84
C PRO A 274 -4.28 17.55 19.46
N PHE A 275 -3.61 16.71 20.24
CA PHE A 275 -2.29 16.21 19.90
C PHE A 275 -2.38 15.14 18.81
N LEU A 276 -1.77 15.40 17.65
CA LEU A 276 -1.70 14.48 16.51
C LEU A 276 -0.44 13.61 16.60
N GLN A 277 -0.56 12.43 17.19
CA GLN A 277 0.56 11.48 17.29
C GLN A 277 0.86 10.87 15.92
N ARG A 278 2.14 10.75 15.57
CA ARG A 278 2.56 10.11 14.32
C ARG A 278 2.62 8.58 14.45
N ALA A 279 2.03 7.85 13.50
CA ALA A 279 2.14 6.41 13.33
C ALA A 279 2.49 6.11 11.86
N GLY A 280 3.77 5.92 11.56
CA GLY A 280 4.23 5.90 10.17
C GLY A 280 3.93 7.24 9.46
N ASN A 281 3.16 7.20 8.38
CA ASN A 281 2.63 8.38 7.70
C ASN A 281 1.18 8.73 8.11
N ALA A 282 0.54 7.94 8.97
CA ALA A 282 -0.75 8.27 9.56
C ALA A 282 -0.65 9.25 10.74
N ARG A 283 -1.82 9.73 11.21
CA ARG A 283 -1.97 10.45 12.49
C ARG A 283 -3.00 9.74 13.36
N VAL A 284 -2.72 9.71 14.64
CA VAL A 284 -3.59 9.14 15.68
C VAL A 284 -3.94 10.22 16.66
N VAL A 285 -5.23 10.29 17.02
CA VAL A 285 -5.77 11.25 17.97
C VAL A 285 -6.64 10.53 18.97
N VAL A 286 -6.48 10.85 20.25
CA VAL A 286 -7.43 10.47 21.29
C VAL A 286 -8.31 11.68 21.56
N LYS A 287 -9.63 11.53 21.39
CA LYS A 287 -10.59 12.59 21.67
C LYS A 287 -10.68 12.83 23.17
N ARG A 288 -10.58 14.08 23.59
CA ARG A 288 -10.76 14.49 25.00
C ARG A 288 -12.23 14.59 25.37
#